data_ff45ae231a77a9d0ee9319754fc277c9
#
_entry.id   ff45ae231a77a9d0ee9319754fc277c9
#
_cell.length_a   1.000
_cell.length_b   1.000
_cell.length_c   1.000
_cell.angle_alpha   90.00
_cell.angle_beta   90.00
_cell.angle_gamma   90.00
#
_symmetry.space_group_name_H-M   'P 1'
#
loop_
_entity.id
_entity.type
_entity.pdbx_description
1 polymer ?
#
loop_
_entity_poly.entity_id
_entity_poly.type
_entity_poly.pdbx_seq_one_letter_code
_entity_poly.pdbx_strand_id
1 'polypeptide(L)'
;IEDALSATKAAVEEGIVAGGGTAQINAIPAVKALMETASGDEKTGMSIVLKALEEPVRQIAANSGLEGSVIIDKILSSGKVGYGFDASKEEYCDMISAGIVDPTKVTRSALENAASVAAMVLTTESLVADIKEETPAAPAAPAGGMY
;
A
#
# COMPACT_ATOMS: atom_id res chain seq x y z
N ILE A 1 0.54 -21.82 -1.27
CA ILE A 1 1.89 -22.41 -1.52
C ILE A 1 2.54 -21.70 -2.72
N GLU A 2 1.88 -21.56 -3.84
CA GLU A 2 2.43 -20.93 -5.06
C GLU A 2 2.81 -19.47 -4.83
N ASP A 3 1.96 -18.71 -4.16
CA ASP A 3 2.23 -17.31 -3.79
C ASP A 3 3.47 -17.18 -2.91
N ALA A 4 3.59 -17.99 -1.86
CA ALA A 4 4.76 -18.01 -0.98
C ALA A 4 6.04 -18.37 -1.73
N LEU A 5 5.97 -19.31 -2.68
CA LEU A 5 7.11 -19.67 -3.52
C LEU A 5 7.53 -18.52 -4.44
N SER A 6 6.55 -17.83 -5.03
CA SER A 6 6.79 -16.68 -5.91
C SER A 6 7.41 -15.51 -5.13
N ALA A 7 6.90 -15.22 -3.93
CA ALA A 7 7.47 -14.21 -3.04
C ALA A 7 8.92 -14.56 -2.64
N THR A 8 9.19 -15.82 -2.32
CA THR A 8 10.56 -16.28 -1.99
C THR A 8 11.52 -16.13 -3.17
N LYS A 9 11.09 -16.48 -4.39
CA LYS A 9 11.89 -16.28 -5.61
C LYS A 9 12.19 -14.80 -5.84
N ALA A 10 11.18 -13.94 -5.71
CA ALA A 10 11.36 -12.49 -5.85
C ALA A 10 12.34 -11.93 -4.82
N ALA A 11 12.32 -12.44 -3.58
CA ALA A 11 13.26 -12.05 -2.54
C ALA A 11 14.69 -12.50 -2.84
N VAL A 12 14.88 -13.68 -3.45
CA VAL A 12 16.21 -14.16 -3.88
C VAL A 12 16.77 -13.31 -5.02
N GLU A 13 15.90 -12.83 -5.92
CA GLU A 13 16.33 -12.05 -7.10
C GLU A 13 16.78 -10.62 -6.74
N GLU A 14 16.06 -9.90 -5.89
CA GLU A 14 16.32 -8.47 -5.60
C GLU A 14 16.50 -8.17 -4.11
N GLY A 15 16.52 -9.17 -3.25
CA GLY A 15 16.62 -8.98 -1.81
C GLY A 15 15.29 -8.62 -1.15
N ILE A 16 15.39 -8.21 0.10
CA ILE A 16 14.24 -7.85 0.96
C ILE A 16 14.35 -6.41 1.45
N VAL A 17 13.20 -5.84 1.75
CA VAL A 17 13.04 -4.53 2.39
C VAL A 17 12.17 -4.66 3.65
N ALA A 18 12.14 -3.61 4.46
CA ALA A 18 11.23 -3.54 5.60
C ALA A 18 9.78 -3.66 5.11
N GLY A 19 9.03 -4.60 5.67
CA GLY A 19 7.65 -4.88 5.32
C GLY A 19 6.63 -3.94 5.98
N GLY A 20 5.37 -4.31 5.87
CA GLY A 20 4.28 -3.57 6.50
C GLY A 20 4.11 -2.13 5.99
N GLY A 21 4.46 -1.85 4.74
CA GLY A 21 4.41 -0.52 4.15
C GLY A 21 5.56 0.41 4.56
N THR A 22 6.49 -0.07 5.38
CA THR A 22 7.61 0.76 5.90
C THR A 22 8.57 1.17 4.79
N ALA A 23 8.81 0.31 3.79
CA ALA A 23 9.69 0.63 2.67
C ALA A 23 9.19 1.84 1.87
N GLN A 24 7.88 1.96 1.64
CA GLN A 24 7.27 3.09 0.98
C GLN A 24 7.44 4.39 1.78
N ILE A 25 7.25 4.34 3.10
CA ILE A 25 7.49 5.50 3.97
C ILE A 25 8.97 5.92 3.93
N ASN A 26 9.88 4.97 3.91
CA ASN A 26 11.33 5.24 3.80
C ASN A 26 11.72 5.89 2.46
N ALA A 27 10.92 5.76 1.41
CA ALA A 27 11.14 6.41 0.12
C ALA A 27 10.70 7.90 0.10
N ILE A 28 9.85 8.33 1.04
CA ILE A 28 9.32 9.70 1.10
C ILE A 28 10.41 10.78 1.10
N PRO A 29 11.49 10.69 1.89
CA PRO A 29 12.55 11.69 1.88
C PRO A 29 13.21 11.88 0.50
N ALA A 30 13.40 10.80 -0.26
CA ALA A 30 13.97 10.86 -1.60
C ALA A 30 13.05 11.61 -2.58
N VAL A 31 11.74 11.36 -2.52
CA VAL A 31 10.75 12.08 -3.35
C VAL A 31 10.67 13.55 -2.93
N LYS A 32 10.73 13.87 -1.64
CA LYS A 32 10.77 15.25 -1.16
C LYS A 32 11.99 16.02 -1.67
N ALA A 33 13.15 15.39 -1.69
CA ALA A 33 14.37 16.01 -2.25
C ALA A 33 14.23 16.31 -3.75
N LEU A 34 13.61 15.42 -4.52
CA LEU A 34 13.31 15.67 -5.94
C LEU A 34 12.30 16.81 -6.12
N MET A 35 11.32 16.94 -5.25
CA MET A 35 10.33 18.03 -5.31
C MET A 35 10.94 19.43 -5.16
N GLU A 36 12.10 19.56 -4.53
CA GLU A 36 12.79 20.85 -4.39
C GLU A 36 13.29 21.37 -5.73
N THR A 37 13.57 20.49 -6.68
CA THR A 37 14.03 20.84 -8.03
C THR A 37 12.89 20.98 -9.04
N ALA A 38 11.67 20.55 -8.68
CA ALA A 38 10.50 20.56 -9.53
C ALA A 38 9.65 21.83 -9.35
N SER A 39 8.88 22.20 -10.37
CA SER A 39 7.97 23.34 -10.34
C SER A 39 6.66 23.03 -11.07
N GLY A 40 5.61 23.81 -10.82
CA GLY A 40 4.32 23.70 -11.50
C GLY A 40 3.66 22.33 -11.33
N ASP A 41 3.14 21.77 -12.41
CA ASP A 41 2.38 20.53 -12.43
C ASP A 41 3.23 19.31 -12.05
N GLU A 42 4.51 19.32 -12.38
CA GLU A 42 5.43 18.26 -11.98
C GLU A 42 5.52 18.14 -10.44
N LYS A 43 5.66 19.29 -9.77
CA LYS A 43 5.67 19.33 -8.30
C LYS A 43 4.34 18.85 -7.71
N THR A 44 3.22 19.18 -8.34
CA THR A 44 1.88 18.71 -7.95
C THR A 44 1.80 17.19 -8.09
N GLY A 45 2.27 16.64 -9.21
CA GLY A 45 2.34 15.19 -9.41
C GLY A 45 3.18 14.48 -8.35
N MET A 46 4.35 15.02 -8.01
CA MET A 46 5.18 14.47 -6.93
C MET A 46 4.49 14.51 -5.57
N SER A 47 3.69 15.54 -5.28
CA SER A 47 2.93 15.62 -4.03
C SER A 47 1.84 14.53 -3.94
N ILE A 48 1.25 14.15 -5.07
CA ILE A 48 0.30 13.02 -5.16
C ILE A 48 1.02 11.71 -4.85
N VAL A 49 2.20 11.50 -5.43
CA VAL A 49 3.03 10.31 -5.15
C VAL A 49 3.38 10.23 -3.67
N LEU A 50 3.77 11.34 -3.03
CA LEU A 50 4.07 11.36 -1.60
C LEU A 50 2.90 10.87 -0.74
N LYS A 51 1.69 11.30 -1.05
CA LYS A 51 0.48 10.81 -0.36
C LYS A 51 0.23 9.33 -0.63
N ALA A 52 0.41 8.89 -1.87
CA ALA A 52 0.22 7.50 -2.23
C ALA A 52 1.19 6.56 -1.49
N LEU A 53 2.42 6.99 -1.21
CA LEU A 53 3.40 6.22 -0.45
C LEU A 53 2.99 5.98 1.03
N GLU A 54 2.10 6.79 1.57
CA GLU A 54 1.58 6.62 2.94
C GLU A 54 0.46 5.57 3.01
N GLU A 55 -0.25 5.32 1.91
CA GLU A 55 -1.47 4.52 1.90
C GLU A 55 -1.28 3.06 2.36
N PRO A 56 -0.21 2.33 2.04
CA PRO A 56 -0.03 0.98 2.54
C PRO A 56 -0.01 0.89 4.08
N VAL A 57 0.72 1.77 4.75
CA VAL A 57 0.74 1.84 6.23
C VAL A 57 -0.61 2.28 6.76
N ARG A 58 -1.25 3.27 6.12
CA ARG A 58 -2.56 3.77 6.52
C ARG A 58 -3.62 2.67 6.46
N GLN A 59 -3.62 1.88 5.40
CA GLN A 59 -4.56 0.77 5.25
C GLN A 59 -4.32 -0.34 6.28
N ILE A 60 -3.06 -0.70 6.57
CA ILE A 60 -2.72 -1.69 7.60
C ILE A 60 -3.20 -1.21 8.97
N ALA A 61 -2.96 0.06 9.31
CA ALA A 61 -3.43 0.66 10.55
C ALA A 61 -4.96 0.65 10.66
N ALA A 62 -5.66 1.06 9.60
CA ALA A 62 -7.12 1.06 9.55
C ALA A 62 -7.71 -0.36 9.70
N ASN A 63 -7.10 -1.37 9.08
CA ASN A 63 -7.50 -2.77 9.23
C ASN A 63 -7.35 -3.28 10.68
N SER A 64 -6.47 -2.67 11.45
CA SER A 64 -6.25 -2.95 12.89
C SER A 64 -7.07 -2.03 13.80
N GLY A 65 -7.92 -1.17 13.24
CA GLY A 65 -8.72 -0.21 14.01
C GLY A 65 -7.94 1.00 14.54
N LEU A 66 -6.76 1.27 13.98
CA LEU A 66 -5.86 2.32 14.44
C LEU A 66 -5.81 3.51 13.48
N GLU A 67 -5.41 4.67 14.00
CA GLU A 67 -5.26 5.89 13.20
C GLU A 67 -3.89 5.94 12.49
N GLY A 68 -3.91 5.75 11.17
CA GLY A 68 -2.70 5.65 10.34
C GLY A 68 -1.84 6.91 10.34
N SER A 69 -2.44 8.10 10.45
CA SER A 69 -1.71 9.38 10.45
C SER A 69 -0.71 9.46 11.61
N VAL A 70 -1.13 9.02 12.80
CA VAL A 70 -0.29 9.02 14.01
C VAL A 70 0.89 8.05 13.85
N ILE A 71 0.61 6.88 13.25
CA ILE A 71 1.63 5.85 13.01
C ILE A 71 2.66 6.36 12.01
N ILE A 72 2.22 6.93 10.89
CA ILE A 72 3.09 7.47 9.84
C ILE A 72 3.96 8.60 10.38
N ASP A 73 3.38 9.54 11.12
CA ASP A 73 4.12 10.65 11.73
C ASP A 73 5.23 10.14 12.65
N LYS A 74 4.94 9.14 13.47
CA LYS A 74 5.93 8.55 14.38
C LYS A 74 7.05 7.81 13.65
N ILE A 75 6.73 7.10 12.55
CA ILE A 75 7.74 6.45 11.71
C ILE A 75 8.65 7.51 11.08
N LEU A 76 8.08 8.53 10.45
CA LEU A 76 8.84 9.62 9.80
C LEU A 76 9.69 10.40 10.79
N SER A 77 9.14 10.74 11.96
CA SER A 77 9.83 11.49 13.01
C SER A 77 11.00 10.72 13.62
N SER A 78 10.99 9.38 13.53
CA SER A 78 12.11 8.56 14.03
C SER A 78 13.39 8.78 13.25
N GLY A 79 13.31 9.14 11.98
CA GLY A 79 14.45 9.31 11.08
C GLY A 79 15.25 8.02 10.81
N LYS A 80 14.75 6.86 11.24
CA LYS A 80 15.44 5.58 11.12
C LYS A 80 14.90 4.78 9.95
N VAL A 81 15.78 4.34 9.06
CA VAL A 81 15.44 3.40 7.98
C VAL A 81 15.10 2.03 8.58
N GLY A 82 14.01 1.42 8.10
CA GLY A 82 13.55 0.11 8.57
C GLY A 82 12.72 0.15 9.86
N TYR A 83 12.62 1.29 10.54
CA TYR A 83 11.75 1.45 11.70
C TYR A 83 10.31 1.59 11.24
N GLY A 84 9.44 0.71 11.71
CA GLY A 84 8.05 0.62 11.30
C GLY A 84 7.11 0.26 12.45
N PHE A 85 5.91 -0.15 12.10
CA PHE A 85 4.86 -0.51 13.05
C PHE A 85 4.38 -1.94 12.83
N ASP A 86 4.55 -2.79 13.83
CA ASP A 86 3.98 -4.14 13.88
C ASP A 86 2.52 -4.04 14.36
N ALA A 87 1.59 -4.13 13.41
CA ALA A 87 0.17 -4.02 13.68
C ALA A 87 -0.40 -5.21 14.48
N SER A 88 0.29 -6.35 14.51
CA SER A 88 -0.14 -7.52 15.27
C SER A 88 0.14 -7.42 16.76
N LYS A 89 1.17 -6.67 17.12
CA LYS A 89 1.58 -6.41 18.52
C LYS A 89 1.30 -4.98 18.96
N GLU A 90 0.90 -4.12 18.02
CA GLU A 90 0.72 -2.68 18.23
C GLU A 90 2.00 -1.98 18.73
N GLU A 91 3.16 -2.43 18.25
CA GLU A 91 4.47 -1.95 18.69
C GLU A 91 5.28 -1.37 17.53
N TYR A 92 6.15 -0.41 17.85
CA TYR A 92 7.12 0.13 16.91
C TYR A 92 8.45 -0.60 17.05
N CYS A 93 8.97 -1.11 15.94
CA CYS A 93 10.20 -1.90 15.95
C CYS A 93 11.01 -1.73 14.66
N ASP A 94 12.22 -2.26 14.65
CA ASP A 94 12.95 -2.53 13.41
C ASP A 94 12.30 -3.71 12.70
N MET A 95 11.69 -3.45 11.54
CA MET A 95 10.87 -4.43 10.83
C MET A 95 11.68 -5.62 10.33
N ILE A 96 12.91 -5.38 9.87
CA ILE A 96 13.79 -6.46 9.38
C ILE A 96 14.18 -7.37 10.53
N SER A 97 14.59 -6.81 11.67
CA SER A 97 14.96 -7.57 12.86
C SER A 97 13.76 -8.33 13.46
N ALA A 98 12.56 -7.79 13.32
CA ALA A 98 11.32 -8.45 13.73
C ALA A 98 10.84 -9.54 12.75
N GLY A 99 11.52 -9.71 11.60
CA GLY A 99 11.13 -10.67 10.56
C GLY A 99 9.93 -10.22 9.71
N ILE A 100 9.57 -8.94 9.78
CA ILE A 100 8.50 -8.33 8.97
C ILE A 100 9.14 -7.73 7.73
N VAL A 101 9.16 -8.51 6.66
CA VAL A 101 9.90 -8.18 5.43
C VAL A 101 9.04 -8.40 4.20
N ASP A 102 9.31 -7.61 3.16
CA ASP A 102 8.71 -7.76 1.84
C ASP A 102 9.81 -7.99 0.79
N PRO A 103 9.55 -8.75 -0.29
CA PRO A 103 10.47 -8.84 -1.42
C PRO A 103 10.59 -7.48 -2.11
N THR A 104 11.81 -6.98 -2.31
CA THR A 104 12.07 -5.69 -2.98
C THR A 104 11.43 -5.62 -4.36
N LYS A 105 11.56 -6.68 -5.15
CA LYS A 105 10.97 -6.78 -6.49
C LYS A 105 9.47 -6.58 -6.48
N VAL A 106 8.76 -7.18 -5.52
CA VAL A 106 7.29 -7.06 -5.41
C VAL A 106 6.90 -5.63 -5.07
N THR A 107 7.53 -5.04 -4.05
CA THR A 107 7.25 -3.67 -3.61
C THR A 107 7.53 -2.65 -4.72
N ARG A 108 8.65 -2.78 -5.42
CA ARG A 108 9.03 -1.93 -6.54
C ARG A 108 8.05 -2.06 -7.72
N SER A 109 7.78 -3.29 -8.15
CA SER A 109 6.88 -3.56 -9.29
C SER A 109 5.43 -3.12 -9.00
N ALA A 110 4.98 -3.25 -7.76
CA ALA A 110 3.66 -2.77 -7.36
C ALA A 110 3.54 -1.25 -7.55
N LEU A 111 4.55 -0.49 -7.14
CA LEU A 111 4.57 0.97 -7.29
C LEU A 111 4.66 1.39 -8.77
N GLU A 112 5.53 0.73 -9.56
CA GLU A 112 5.68 1.00 -11.01
C GLU A 112 4.37 0.72 -11.77
N ASN A 113 3.73 -0.41 -11.50
CA ASN A 113 2.47 -0.78 -12.13
C ASN A 113 1.33 0.15 -11.71
N ALA A 114 1.24 0.51 -10.43
CA ALA A 114 0.24 1.46 -9.94
C ALA A 114 0.40 2.84 -10.62
N ALA A 115 1.63 3.34 -10.72
CA ALA A 115 1.90 4.59 -11.42
C ALA A 115 1.54 4.53 -12.90
N SER A 116 1.84 3.41 -13.58
CA SER A 116 1.48 3.20 -14.99
C SER A 116 -0.03 3.22 -15.21
N VAL A 117 -0.80 2.52 -14.37
CA VAL A 117 -2.26 2.51 -14.47
C VAL A 117 -2.85 3.89 -14.15
N ALA A 118 -2.36 4.56 -13.11
CA ALA A 118 -2.80 5.91 -12.77
C ALA A 118 -2.55 6.91 -13.90
N ALA A 119 -1.38 6.86 -14.53
CA ALA A 119 -1.06 7.70 -15.69
C ALA A 119 -2.00 7.43 -16.87
N MET A 120 -2.35 6.17 -17.10
CA MET A 120 -3.29 5.80 -18.16
C MET A 120 -4.68 6.37 -17.91
N VAL A 121 -5.19 6.29 -16.67
CA VAL A 121 -6.49 6.88 -16.29
C VAL A 121 -6.47 8.41 -16.44
N LEU A 122 -5.39 9.07 -16.02
CA LEU A 122 -5.26 10.53 -16.11
C LEU A 122 -5.22 11.06 -17.55
N THR A 123 -4.79 10.24 -18.51
CA THR A 123 -4.71 10.63 -19.92
C THR A 123 -5.93 10.24 -20.74
N THR A 124 -6.93 9.57 -20.15
CA THR A 124 -8.19 9.19 -20.82
C THR A 124 -9.27 10.25 -20.61
N GLU A 125 -10.10 10.47 -21.63
CA GLU A 125 -11.25 11.38 -21.56
C GLU A 125 -12.55 10.66 -21.13
N SER A 126 -12.61 9.34 -21.32
CA SER A 126 -13.80 8.55 -20.99
C SER A 126 -13.41 7.15 -20.54
N LEU A 127 -14.23 6.60 -19.66
CA LEU A 127 -14.14 5.23 -19.16
C LEU A 127 -15.38 4.46 -19.58
N VAL A 128 -15.17 3.29 -20.18
CA VAL A 128 -16.25 2.35 -20.49
C VAL A 128 -16.16 1.19 -19.53
N ALA A 129 -17.24 0.94 -18.79
CA ALA A 129 -17.32 -0.16 -17.84
C ALA A 129 -18.70 -0.84 -17.94
N ASP A 130 -18.75 -2.11 -17.56
CA ASP A 130 -20.01 -2.83 -17.47
C ASP A 130 -20.91 -2.23 -16.37
N ILE A 131 -22.22 -2.13 -16.69
CA ILE A 131 -23.22 -1.74 -15.68
C ILE A 131 -23.40 -2.92 -14.74
N LYS A 132 -23.20 -2.67 -13.45
CA LYS A 132 -23.41 -3.70 -12.43
C LYS A 132 -24.88 -4.11 -12.40
N GLU A 133 -25.17 -5.35 -12.83
CA GLU A 133 -26.50 -5.91 -12.71
C GLU A 133 -26.83 -6.14 -11.22
N GLU A 134 -27.97 -5.57 -10.77
CA GLU A 134 -28.52 -5.91 -9.46
C GLU A 134 -29.02 -7.35 -9.52
N THR A 135 -28.33 -8.27 -8.87
CA THR A 135 -28.83 -9.64 -8.68
C THR A 135 -30.15 -9.56 -7.95
N PRO A 136 -31.27 -10.05 -8.51
CA PRO A 136 -32.55 -10.07 -7.83
C PRO A 136 -32.37 -10.84 -6.50
N ALA A 137 -32.86 -10.26 -5.41
CA ALA A 137 -32.86 -10.93 -4.12
C ALA A 137 -33.51 -12.32 -4.29
N ALA A 138 -32.81 -13.38 -3.90
CA ALA A 138 -33.35 -14.72 -3.95
C ALA A 138 -34.70 -14.74 -3.22
N PRO A 139 -35.76 -15.36 -3.80
CA PRO A 139 -37.04 -15.41 -3.11
C PRO A 139 -36.87 -16.07 -1.75
N ALA A 140 -37.42 -15.42 -0.73
CA ALA A 140 -37.41 -15.94 0.64
C ALA A 140 -37.99 -17.36 0.62
N ALA A 141 -37.23 -18.33 1.14
CA ALA A 141 -37.70 -19.69 1.30
C ALA A 141 -39.00 -19.68 2.09
N PRO A 142 -40.04 -20.42 1.66
CA PRO A 142 -41.30 -20.48 2.38
C PRO A 142 -41.02 -21.02 3.78
N ALA A 143 -41.49 -20.28 4.79
CA ALA A 143 -41.45 -20.72 6.18
C ALA A 143 -42.20 -22.06 6.29
N GLY A 144 -41.44 -23.14 6.45
CA GLY A 144 -41.99 -24.47 6.68
C GLY A 144 -42.86 -24.46 7.91
N GLY A 145 -44.18 -24.62 7.70
CA GLY A 145 -45.12 -24.84 8.79
C GLY A 145 -44.79 -26.11 9.52
N MET A 146 -44.65 -25.99 10.83
CA MET A 146 -44.67 -27.13 11.72
C MET A 146 -46.08 -27.73 11.82
N TYR A 147 -46.22 -28.95 11.53
CA TYR A 147 -47.27 -29.81 12.07
C TYR A 147 -46.59 -30.91 12.88
#